data_448775e6b8d276b25fee4cb7f9539eab
#
_entry.id   448775e6b8d276b25fee4cb7f9539eab
#
_cell.length_a   1.000
_cell.length_b   1.000
_cell.length_c   1.000
_cell.angle_alpha   90.00
_cell.angle_beta   90.00
_cell.angle_gamma   90.00
#
_symmetry.space_group_name_H-M   'P 1'
#
loop_
_entity.id
_entity.type
_entity.pdbx_description
1 polymer ?
#
loop_
_entity_poly.entity_id
_entity_poly.type
_entity_poly.pdbx_seq_one_letter_code
_entity_poly.pdbx_strand_id
1 'polypeptide(L)'
;MATFGEALEALEEFRAELVNLQMNATVPQAQAMAFRATAGQAGDTPLANVHATGVGIRDDGQFVVKVYMFDAASVQSAASVSLFSAPMQGVNVDVEHLPVQVAFDRGTARKAAAAAAGNPAQHQARRRPVPGGVEIGPLGGNFVGTLGCFVRRGGDDNGPLFVLSNNHVLANVNRFPAGTPFTQPFSASAADTIATLSSFEPILFPAPGSQPRNVIDAAIAVVTDPAQVVTGRMLNIKKYTPQLMAPRPGMTVTKAGRTTGVTNGMIRAIRVRGVQVNYGTRQNPIIATFDNAITITGNGGLPFSNPGDSGSVILDKASGRPVALLFAGDGSTTTACDVSVACARFNVHPV
;
A
#
# COMPACT_ATOMS: atom_id res chain seq x y z
N MET A 1 -5.40 -25.09 16.29
CA MET A 1 -5.04 -23.79 15.71
C MET A 1 -5.83 -23.63 14.43
N ALA A 2 -6.49 -22.49 14.24
CA ALA A 2 -7.21 -22.24 13.02
C ALA A 2 -6.25 -22.21 11.82
N THR A 3 -6.70 -22.80 10.72
CA THR A 3 -6.02 -22.74 9.42
C THR A 3 -6.29 -21.40 8.73
N PHE A 4 -5.52 -21.08 7.72
CA PHE A 4 -5.77 -19.90 6.89
C PHE A 4 -7.15 -19.95 6.20
N GLY A 5 -7.60 -21.16 5.77
CA GLY A 5 -8.92 -21.37 5.17
C GLY A 5 -10.06 -21.05 6.15
N GLU A 6 -10.00 -21.61 7.35
CA GLU A 6 -10.98 -21.34 8.41
C GLU A 6 -11.05 -19.86 8.77
N ALA A 7 -9.90 -19.16 8.81
CA ALA A 7 -9.87 -17.73 9.08
C ALA A 7 -10.49 -16.88 7.94
N LEU A 8 -10.40 -17.34 6.69
CA LEU A 8 -11.08 -16.69 5.56
C LEU A 8 -12.59 -16.86 5.64
N GLU A 9 -13.08 -18.06 5.97
CA GLU A 9 -14.51 -18.34 6.14
C GLU A 9 -15.09 -17.53 7.29
N ALA A 10 -14.42 -17.52 8.45
CA ALA A 10 -14.81 -16.72 9.61
C ALA A 10 -14.83 -15.20 9.29
N LEU A 11 -13.91 -14.70 8.46
CA LEU A 11 -13.90 -13.30 8.04
C LEU A 11 -15.15 -12.95 7.21
N GLU A 12 -15.56 -13.78 6.27
CA GLU A 12 -16.73 -13.48 5.44
C GLU A 12 -18.02 -13.52 6.26
N GLU A 13 -18.15 -14.44 7.21
CA GLU A 13 -19.26 -14.47 8.16
C GLU A 13 -19.28 -13.24 9.05
N PHE A 14 -18.11 -12.86 9.61
CA PHE A 14 -17.98 -11.65 10.42
C PHE A 14 -18.43 -10.40 9.64
N ARG A 15 -18.06 -10.29 8.37
CA ARG A 15 -18.48 -9.19 7.50
C ARG A 15 -19.99 -9.16 7.29
N ALA A 16 -20.61 -10.32 7.12
CA ALA A 16 -22.06 -10.42 6.96
C ALA A 16 -22.79 -9.99 8.23
N GLU A 17 -22.32 -10.43 9.40
CA GLU A 17 -22.85 -10.00 10.69
C GLU A 17 -22.64 -8.51 10.94
N LEU A 18 -21.45 -7.98 10.65
CA LEU A 18 -21.13 -6.55 10.82
C LEU A 18 -22.08 -5.67 9.97
N VAL A 19 -22.37 -6.06 8.73
CA VAL A 19 -23.33 -5.36 7.88
C VAL A 19 -24.73 -5.38 8.50
N ASN A 20 -25.18 -6.53 8.98
CA ASN A 20 -26.49 -6.67 9.61
C ASN A 20 -26.61 -5.81 10.89
N LEU A 21 -25.57 -5.79 11.73
CA LEU A 21 -25.53 -4.96 12.93
C LEU A 21 -25.49 -3.46 12.60
N GLN A 22 -24.75 -3.06 11.57
CA GLN A 22 -24.70 -1.68 11.12
C GLN A 22 -26.00 -1.20 10.46
N MET A 23 -26.72 -2.08 9.76
CA MET A 23 -28.02 -1.78 9.17
C MET A 23 -29.14 -1.66 10.24
N ASN A 24 -29.05 -2.43 11.32
CA ASN A 24 -29.99 -2.39 12.42
C ASN A 24 -29.69 -1.28 13.46
N ALA A 25 -28.49 -0.72 13.45
CA ALA A 25 -28.16 0.45 14.26
C ALA A 25 -28.77 1.71 13.61
N THR A 26 -29.71 2.36 14.31
CA THR A 26 -30.48 3.53 13.86
C THR A 26 -29.68 4.82 13.66
N VAL A 27 -28.43 4.75 13.25
CA VAL A 27 -27.59 5.92 12.95
C VAL A 27 -27.48 6.07 11.43
N PRO A 28 -27.94 7.20 10.84
CA PRO A 28 -27.81 7.43 9.40
C PRO A 28 -26.34 7.41 8.97
N GLN A 29 -25.99 6.54 8.03
CA GLN A 29 -24.63 6.38 7.48
C GLN A 29 -23.99 7.70 7.01
N ALA A 30 -24.78 8.66 6.53
CA ALA A 30 -24.32 9.98 6.11
C ALA A 30 -23.78 10.84 7.27
N GLN A 31 -24.35 10.72 8.47
CA GLN A 31 -23.85 11.43 9.67
C GLN A 31 -22.57 10.78 10.24
N ALA A 32 -22.45 9.47 10.17
CA ALA A 32 -21.24 8.78 10.63
C ALA A 32 -20.00 9.13 9.77
N MET A 33 -20.16 9.44 8.48
CA MET A 33 -19.05 9.86 7.62
C MET A 33 -18.67 11.32 7.76
N ALA A 34 -19.62 12.24 7.91
CA ALA A 34 -19.35 13.66 8.17
C ALA A 34 -18.68 13.88 9.55
N PHE A 35 -19.00 13.03 10.54
CA PHE A 35 -18.44 13.08 11.88
C PHE A 35 -16.98 12.59 11.95
N ARG A 36 -16.54 11.73 11.03
CA ARG A 36 -15.17 11.21 10.95
C ARG A 36 -14.14 12.20 10.42
N ALA A 37 -14.59 13.28 9.77
CA ALA A 37 -13.71 14.37 9.32
C ALA A 37 -13.32 15.33 10.46
N THR A 38 -14.07 15.36 11.57
CA THR A 38 -13.78 16.16 12.77
C THR A 38 -13.43 15.20 13.91
N ALA A 39 -12.15 14.99 14.15
CA ALA A 39 -11.65 14.20 15.27
C ALA A 39 -12.25 14.70 16.60
N GLY A 40 -12.98 13.85 17.32
CA GLY A 40 -13.20 14.09 18.72
C GLY A 40 -14.51 13.71 19.38
N GLN A 41 -15.49 13.10 18.72
CA GLN A 41 -16.66 12.55 19.43
C GLN A 41 -16.99 11.15 18.94
N ALA A 42 -16.62 10.16 19.75
CA ALA A 42 -16.97 8.76 19.57
C ALA A 42 -18.48 8.59 19.76
N GLY A 43 -19.16 8.02 18.77
CA GLY A 43 -20.49 7.43 19.00
C GLY A 43 -20.33 6.26 19.97
N ASP A 44 -21.23 6.13 20.94
CA ASP A 44 -21.16 5.20 22.09
C ASP A 44 -21.22 3.69 21.72
N THR A 45 -21.21 3.32 20.44
CA THR A 45 -21.21 1.91 20.02
C THR A 45 -19.86 1.51 19.40
N PRO A 46 -19.17 0.47 19.92
CA PRO A 46 -17.89 -0.01 19.42
C PRO A 46 -17.90 -0.31 17.90
N LEU A 47 -19.05 -0.78 17.39
CA LEU A 47 -19.24 -1.10 15.96
C LEU A 47 -19.14 0.14 15.05
N ALA A 48 -19.48 1.33 15.53
CA ALA A 48 -19.38 2.56 14.74
C ALA A 48 -17.93 2.94 14.43
N ASN A 49 -16.98 2.47 15.22
CA ASN A 49 -15.56 2.75 15.09
C ASN A 49 -14.80 1.69 14.26
N VAL A 50 -15.45 0.57 13.91
CA VAL A 50 -14.89 -0.44 12.99
C VAL A 50 -14.94 0.09 11.57
N HIS A 51 -13.77 0.24 10.95
CA HIS A 51 -13.70 0.74 9.57
C HIS A 51 -13.08 -0.25 8.59
N ALA A 52 -12.25 -1.20 9.08
CA ALA A 52 -11.64 -2.17 8.21
C ALA A 52 -11.58 -3.55 8.87
N THR A 53 -11.57 -4.60 8.03
CA THR A 53 -11.51 -6.00 8.47
C THR A 53 -10.63 -6.80 7.52
N GLY A 54 -9.94 -7.82 8.03
CA GLY A 54 -9.05 -8.66 7.22
C GLY A 54 -8.73 -10.00 7.87
N VAL A 55 -7.96 -10.84 7.20
CA VAL A 55 -7.34 -12.03 7.80
C VAL A 55 -5.90 -11.72 8.13
N GLY A 56 -5.50 -11.99 9.36
CA GLY A 56 -4.17 -11.75 9.85
C GLY A 56 -3.56 -12.93 10.58
N ILE A 57 -2.38 -12.68 11.13
CA ILE A 57 -1.63 -13.62 11.96
C ILE A 57 -1.12 -12.90 13.21
N ARG A 58 -1.20 -13.58 14.35
CA ARG A 58 -0.60 -13.17 15.62
C ARG A 58 0.89 -13.55 15.68
N ASP A 59 1.58 -13.02 16.66
CA ASP A 59 3.00 -13.33 16.87
C ASP A 59 3.24 -14.81 17.27
N ASP A 60 2.22 -15.47 17.82
CA ASP A 60 2.22 -16.91 18.14
C ASP A 60 1.96 -17.82 16.91
N GLY A 61 1.76 -17.24 15.73
CA GLY A 61 1.51 -17.94 14.49
C GLY A 61 0.05 -18.33 14.24
N GLN A 62 -0.89 -17.92 15.10
CA GLN A 62 -2.32 -18.20 14.91
C GLN A 62 -2.94 -17.27 13.86
N PHE A 63 -3.71 -17.84 12.94
CA PHE A 63 -4.57 -17.04 12.03
C PHE A 63 -5.79 -16.52 12.78
N VAL A 64 -6.16 -15.27 12.49
CA VAL A 64 -7.21 -14.52 13.18
C VAL A 64 -7.99 -13.65 12.20
N VAL A 65 -9.22 -13.32 12.57
CA VAL A 65 -9.93 -12.22 11.96
C VAL A 65 -9.41 -10.91 12.56
N LYS A 66 -8.92 -10.00 11.73
CA LYS A 66 -8.48 -8.65 12.13
C LYS A 66 -9.62 -7.67 11.98
N VAL A 67 -9.86 -6.92 13.04
CA VAL A 67 -10.81 -5.81 13.10
C VAL A 67 -10.03 -4.54 13.39
N TYR A 68 -10.21 -3.52 12.55
CA TYR A 68 -9.46 -2.28 12.68
C TYR A 68 -10.37 -1.12 13.06
N MET A 69 -9.92 -0.35 14.05
CA MET A 69 -10.56 0.86 14.53
C MET A 69 -9.67 2.09 14.28
N PHE A 70 -10.31 3.25 14.02
CA PHE A 70 -9.58 4.51 13.78
C PHE A 70 -8.88 5.07 15.01
N ASP A 71 -9.39 4.75 16.17
CA ASP A 71 -9.01 5.36 17.45
C ASP A 71 -8.48 4.29 18.40
N ALA A 72 -7.27 4.54 18.92
CA ALA A 72 -6.61 3.60 19.82
C ALA A 72 -7.34 3.42 21.16
N ALA A 73 -8.08 4.44 21.66
CA ALA A 73 -8.86 4.32 22.87
C ALA A 73 -10.06 3.39 22.67
N SER A 74 -10.67 3.40 21.48
CA SER A 74 -11.76 2.49 21.14
C SER A 74 -11.32 1.02 21.13
N VAL A 75 -10.07 0.72 20.72
CA VAL A 75 -9.51 -0.64 20.77
C VAL A 75 -9.46 -1.17 22.21
N GLN A 76 -9.12 -0.31 23.17
CA GLN A 76 -8.94 -0.68 24.58
C GLN A 76 -10.24 -0.55 25.40
N SER A 77 -11.34 -0.11 24.81
CA SER A 77 -12.59 0.07 25.53
C SER A 77 -13.15 -1.27 26.02
N ALA A 78 -13.71 -1.31 27.23
CA ALA A 78 -14.33 -2.51 27.78
C ALA A 78 -15.45 -3.06 26.87
N ALA A 79 -16.17 -2.17 26.18
CA ALA A 79 -17.22 -2.54 25.23
C ALA A 79 -16.65 -3.25 23.99
N SER A 80 -15.54 -2.77 23.43
CA SER A 80 -14.86 -3.42 22.30
C SER A 80 -14.28 -4.77 22.72
N VAL A 81 -13.61 -4.84 23.87
CA VAL A 81 -13.05 -6.09 24.41
C VAL A 81 -14.18 -7.12 24.62
N SER A 82 -15.32 -6.74 25.20
CA SER A 82 -16.45 -7.62 25.40
C SER A 82 -17.07 -8.11 24.08
N LEU A 83 -17.24 -7.19 23.11
CA LEU A 83 -17.89 -7.49 21.83
C LEU A 83 -17.08 -8.47 20.97
N PHE A 84 -15.76 -8.35 20.98
CA PHE A 84 -14.87 -9.14 20.13
C PHE A 84 -14.09 -10.23 20.86
N SER A 85 -14.44 -10.53 22.12
CA SER A 85 -13.76 -11.57 22.92
C SER A 85 -14.14 -13.00 22.53
N ALA A 86 -15.34 -13.18 21.96
CA ALA A 86 -15.80 -14.51 21.52
C ALA A 86 -15.15 -14.89 20.18
N PRO A 87 -14.62 -16.12 20.03
CA PRO A 87 -14.18 -16.62 18.75
C PRO A 87 -15.35 -16.73 17.76
N MET A 88 -15.11 -16.40 16.52
CA MET A 88 -16.05 -16.62 15.42
C MET A 88 -15.72 -17.94 14.73
N GLN A 89 -16.63 -18.90 14.72
CA GLN A 89 -16.39 -20.27 14.22
C GLN A 89 -15.08 -20.90 14.75
N GLY A 90 -14.73 -20.65 16.00
CA GLY A 90 -13.48 -21.13 16.60
C GLY A 90 -12.23 -20.34 16.19
N VAL A 91 -12.35 -19.29 15.36
CA VAL A 91 -11.26 -18.37 15.00
C VAL A 91 -11.29 -17.15 15.90
N ASN A 92 -10.17 -16.81 16.50
CA ASN A 92 -10.07 -15.63 17.34
C ASN A 92 -10.22 -14.33 16.53
N VAL A 93 -10.80 -13.32 17.16
CA VAL A 93 -10.87 -11.95 16.63
C VAL A 93 -9.79 -11.10 17.30
N ASP A 94 -9.08 -10.32 16.52
CA ASP A 94 -8.02 -9.43 16.96
C ASP A 94 -8.38 -8.00 16.60
N VAL A 95 -8.49 -7.13 17.60
CA VAL A 95 -8.85 -5.72 17.39
C VAL A 95 -7.59 -4.87 17.43
N GLU A 96 -7.35 -4.10 16.39
CA GLU A 96 -6.17 -3.26 16.26
C GLU A 96 -6.53 -1.82 15.85
N HIS A 97 -5.65 -0.91 16.22
CA HIS A 97 -5.69 0.47 15.74
C HIS A 97 -5.08 0.55 14.34
N LEU A 98 -5.83 1.09 13.39
CA LEU A 98 -5.35 1.44 12.07
C LEU A 98 -5.85 2.84 11.71
N PRO A 99 -5.04 3.89 11.89
CA PRO A 99 -5.44 5.24 11.55
C PRO A 99 -5.58 5.42 10.04
N VAL A 100 -6.11 6.55 9.61
CA VAL A 100 -6.10 6.93 8.19
C VAL A 100 -4.67 6.93 7.68
N GLN A 101 -4.40 6.11 6.67
CA GLN A 101 -3.08 5.98 6.07
C GLN A 101 -2.75 7.21 5.20
N VAL A 102 -1.49 7.49 4.96
CA VAL A 102 -1.06 8.60 4.11
C VAL A 102 -0.35 8.06 2.89
N ALA A 103 -0.87 8.37 1.70
CA ALA A 103 -0.24 8.02 0.43
C ALA A 103 0.88 9.00 0.08
N PHE A 104 0.73 10.28 0.46
CA PHE A 104 1.53 11.37 -0.04
C PHE A 104 1.79 12.42 1.04
N ASP A 105 3.06 12.67 1.36
CA ASP A 105 3.46 13.84 2.15
C ASP A 105 4.45 14.71 1.36
N ARG A 106 3.94 15.80 0.79
CA ARG A 106 4.72 16.74 -0.02
C ARG A 106 5.82 17.48 0.77
N GLY A 107 5.73 17.48 2.10
CA GLY A 107 6.64 18.26 2.97
C GLY A 107 7.71 17.46 3.70
N THR A 108 7.50 16.18 3.99
CA THR A 108 8.35 15.37 4.88
C THR A 108 9.29 14.41 4.16
N ALA A 109 9.08 14.12 2.87
CA ALA A 109 9.94 13.22 2.10
C ALA A 109 11.43 13.63 2.11
N ARG A 110 11.72 14.92 2.30
CA ARG A 110 13.08 15.44 2.46
C ARG A 110 13.68 15.23 3.86
N LYS A 111 12.85 15.13 4.92
CA LYS A 111 13.32 15.02 6.33
C LYS A 111 13.43 13.59 6.84
N ALA A 112 12.68 12.65 6.27
CA ALA A 112 12.64 11.25 6.72
C ALA A 112 13.91 10.43 6.41
N ALA A 113 14.81 10.95 5.58
CA ALA A 113 16.03 10.25 5.15
C ALA A 113 17.07 10.04 6.29
N ALA A 114 16.94 10.74 7.42
CA ALA A 114 17.97 10.75 8.46
C ALA A 114 17.95 9.55 9.43
N ALA A 115 16.92 8.70 9.42
CA ALA A 115 16.73 7.63 10.41
C ALA A 115 16.75 6.19 9.84
N ALA A 116 17.05 6.01 8.55
CA ALA A 116 16.90 4.71 7.91
C ALA A 116 18.23 3.93 7.84
N ALA A 117 18.22 2.68 8.31
CA ALA A 117 19.36 1.77 8.29
C ALA A 117 19.78 1.30 6.88
N GLY A 118 19.05 1.66 5.83
CA GLY A 118 19.16 1.09 4.47
C GLY A 118 19.94 1.91 3.43
N ASN A 119 20.77 2.87 3.84
CA ASN A 119 21.55 3.74 2.94
C ASN A 119 20.71 4.44 1.84
N PRO A 120 19.75 5.30 2.21
CA PRO A 120 18.82 5.93 1.27
C PRO A 120 19.51 6.80 0.19
N ALA A 121 20.68 7.38 0.47
CA ALA A 121 21.42 8.19 -0.48
C ALA A 121 21.75 7.44 -1.79
N GLN A 122 22.00 6.14 -1.71
CA GLN A 122 22.24 5.32 -2.90
C GLN A 122 21.00 5.17 -3.78
N HIS A 123 19.81 5.16 -3.17
CA HIS A 123 18.53 5.03 -3.87
C HIS A 123 18.07 6.35 -4.51
N GLN A 124 18.66 7.47 -4.09
CA GLN A 124 18.41 8.82 -4.61
C GLN A 124 19.46 9.27 -5.64
N ALA A 125 20.60 8.58 -5.68
CA ALA A 125 21.68 8.92 -6.61
C ALA A 125 21.32 8.56 -8.06
N ARG A 126 21.92 9.30 -9.01
CA ARG A 126 21.86 8.96 -10.43
C ARG A 126 22.45 7.56 -10.68
N ARG A 127 21.69 6.70 -11.30
CA ARG A 127 22.07 5.33 -11.66
C ARG A 127 21.92 5.10 -13.17
N ARG A 128 22.96 4.56 -13.79
CA ARG A 128 22.88 4.05 -15.17
C ARG A 128 23.72 2.77 -15.25
N PRO A 129 23.15 1.65 -15.70
CA PRO A 129 21.74 1.45 -15.99
C PRO A 129 20.88 1.51 -14.69
N VAL A 130 19.63 1.96 -14.84
CA VAL A 130 18.69 2.16 -13.74
C VAL A 130 18.11 0.81 -13.28
N PRO A 131 18.26 0.41 -12.00
CA PRO A 131 17.59 -0.76 -11.43
C PRO A 131 16.22 -0.39 -10.83
N GLY A 132 15.43 -1.38 -10.37
CA GLY A 132 14.28 -1.15 -9.50
C GLY A 132 14.67 -0.66 -8.11
N GLY A 133 13.71 -0.07 -7.37
CA GLY A 133 13.89 0.38 -6.00
C GLY A 133 14.62 1.71 -5.84
N VAL A 134 14.72 2.51 -6.88
CA VAL A 134 15.36 3.85 -6.86
C VAL A 134 14.36 4.98 -6.98
N GLU A 135 14.79 6.19 -6.67
CA GLU A 135 14.00 7.40 -6.83
C GLU A 135 13.51 7.60 -8.27
N ILE A 136 12.27 8.05 -8.39
CA ILE A 136 11.67 8.54 -9.64
C ILE A 136 10.77 9.74 -9.32
N GLY A 137 10.71 10.71 -10.23
CA GLY A 137 9.80 11.85 -10.09
C GLY A 137 9.50 12.49 -11.45
N PRO A 138 8.42 13.29 -11.54
CA PRO A 138 8.08 13.99 -12.77
C PRO A 138 9.16 15.04 -13.12
N LEU A 139 9.49 15.16 -14.39
CA LEU A 139 10.44 16.15 -14.87
C LEU A 139 10.07 17.56 -14.39
N GLY A 140 10.97 18.20 -13.62
CA GLY A 140 10.74 19.54 -13.08
C GLY A 140 9.59 19.66 -12.07
N GLY A 141 9.08 18.54 -11.55
CA GLY A 141 8.00 18.51 -10.58
C GLY A 141 8.45 18.90 -9.15
N ASN A 142 7.60 18.61 -8.16
CA ASN A 142 7.84 18.97 -6.76
C ASN A 142 7.65 17.81 -5.78
N PHE A 143 7.55 16.59 -6.28
CA PHE A 143 7.40 15.39 -5.47
C PHE A 143 8.16 14.21 -6.07
N VAL A 144 8.35 13.17 -5.29
CA VAL A 144 9.10 11.98 -5.66
C VAL A 144 8.43 10.73 -5.11
N GLY A 145 8.72 9.60 -5.74
CA GLY A 145 8.39 8.28 -5.29
C GLY A 145 9.48 7.28 -5.65
N THR A 146 9.12 6.03 -5.70
CA THR A 146 10.02 4.93 -6.01
C THR A 146 9.63 4.26 -7.32
N LEU A 147 10.60 4.03 -8.19
CA LEU A 147 10.50 3.09 -9.29
C LEU A 147 10.45 1.68 -8.71
N GLY A 148 9.30 1.01 -8.83
CA GLY A 148 9.10 -0.32 -8.25
C GLY A 148 9.96 -1.37 -8.94
N CYS A 149 9.53 -1.81 -10.10
CA CYS A 149 10.29 -2.73 -10.96
C CYS A 149 10.00 -2.44 -12.42
N PHE A 150 10.68 -3.18 -13.29
CA PHE A 150 10.37 -3.17 -14.71
C PHE A 150 9.40 -4.30 -15.06
N VAL A 151 8.49 -4.03 -16.00
CA VAL A 151 7.48 -4.97 -16.48
C VAL A 151 7.38 -4.91 -18.00
N ARG A 152 6.96 -6.01 -18.63
CA ARG A 152 6.64 -6.07 -20.06
C ARG A 152 5.16 -6.40 -20.27
N ARG A 153 4.62 -5.99 -21.41
CA ARG A 153 3.22 -6.23 -21.76
C ARG A 153 3.04 -7.59 -22.41
N GLY A 154 1.96 -8.28 -22.03
CA GLY A 154 1.61 -9.60 -22.60
C GLY A 154 2.67 -10.66 -22.31
N GLY A 155 2.79 -11.65 -23.15
CA GLY A 155 3.82 -12.68 -23.13
C GLY A 155 5.00 -12.40 -24.06
N ASP A 156 5.18 -11.15 -24.51
CA ASP A 156 6.25 -10.77 -25.45
C ASP A 156 7.46 -10.21 -24.67
N ASP A 157 8.51 -11.03 -24.57
CA ASP A 157 9.77 -10.67 -23.93
C ASP A 157 10.56 -9.60 -24.71
N ASN A 158 10.21 -9.32 -25.96
CA ASN A 158 10.81 -8.28 -26.82
C ASN A 158 9.94 -7.01 -26.90
N GLY A 159 8.73 -7.03 -26.33
CA GLY A 159 7.80 -5.90 -26.33
C GLY A 159 8.32 -4.70 -25.52
N PRO A 160 7.58 -3.58 -25.56
CA PRO A 160 7.94 -2.39 -24.83
C PRO A 160 8.13 -2.65 -23.33
N LEU A 161 9.17 -2.04 -22.76
CA LEU A 161 9.50 -2.11 -21.34
C LEU A 161 8.81 -0.95 -20.60
N PHE A 162 8.25 -1.24 -19.43
CA PHE A 162 7.59 -0.24 -18.59
C PHE A 162 8.18 -0.23 -17.19
N VAL A 163 8.14 0.93 -16.56
CA VAL A 163 8.25 1.10 -15.12
C VAL A 163 6.89 0.84 -14.49
N LEU A 164 6.84 0.03 -13.43
CA LEU A 164 5.69 -0.11 -12.53
C LEU A 164 5.91 0.73 -11.28
N SER A 165 4.93 1.57 -10.93
CA SER A 165 4.87 2.35 -9.69
C SER A 165 3.41 2.66 -9.34
N ASN A 166 3.16 3.62 -8.42
CA ASN A 166 1.80 4.02 -8.07
C ASN A 166 1.20 5.05 -9.04
N ASN A 167 -0.15 5.12 -9.08
CA ASN A 167 -0.88 6.22 -9.71
C ASN A 167 -0.47 7.56 -9.08
N HIS A 168 -0.50 7.67 -7.75
CA HIS A 168 -0.17 8.95 -7.12
C HIS A 168 1.28 9.40 -7.39
N VAL A 169 2.20 8.47 -7.72
CA VAL A 169 3.57 8.77 -8.11
C VAL A 169 3.66 9.13 -9.60
N LEU A 170 3.11 8.32 -10.51
CA LEU A 170 3.27 8.51 -11.96
C LEU A 170 2.15 9.35 -12.58
N ALA A 171 0.94 9.36 -12.00
CA ALA A 171 -0.19 10.12 -12.54
C ALA A 171 -0.64 11.27 -11.62
N ASN A 172 0.10 11.55 -10.52
CA ASN A 172 -0.23 12.63 -9.57
C ASN A 172 -1.71 12.61 -9.15
N VAL A 173 -2.19 11.44 -8.72
CA VAL A 173 -3.60 11.25 -8.33
C VAL A 173 -4.53 11.62 -9.49
N ASN A 174 -4.40 10.91 -10.62
CA ASN A 174 -5.17 11.07 -11.86
C ASN A 174 -4.96 12.39 -12.64
N ARG A 175 -4.00 13.24 -12.24
CA ARG A 175 -3.90 14.60 -12.81
C ARG A 175 -2.97 14.70 -14.01
N PHE A 176 -2.02 13.79 -14.16
CA PHE A 176 -1.08 13.83 -15.26
C PHE A 176 -1.64 13.12 -16.50
N PRO A 177 -1.48 13.72 -17.69
CA PRO A 177 -1.81 13.06 -18.95
C PRO A 177 -0.76 12.01 -19.31
N ALA A 178 -1.17 11.05 -20.16
CA ALA A 178 -0.21 10.15 -20.81
C ALA A 178 0.88 10.95 -21.54
N GLY A 179 2.10 10.43 -21.58
CA GLY A 179 3.27 11.12 -22.13
C GLY A 179 4.02 12.01 -21.13
N THR A 180 3.50 12.23 -19.90
CA THR A 180 4.25 12.97 -18.85
C THR A 180 5.60 12.33 -18.58
N PRO A 181 6.73 13.07 -18.67
CA PRO A 181 8.07 12.54 -18.51
C PRO A 181 8.47 12.38 -17.04
N PHE A 182 9.24 11.31 -16.77
CA PHE A 182 9.79 10.98 -15.45
C PHE A 182 11.29 10.82 -15.49
N THR A 183 11.97 11.36 -14.48
CA THR A 183 13.42 11.39 -14.36
C THR A 183 13.93 10.47 -13.25
N GLN A 184 15.16 9.97 -13.42
CA GLN A 184 15.96 9.27 -12.42
C GLN A 184 17.41 9.79 -12.45
N PRO A 185 17.89 10.42 -11.36
CA PRO A 185 17.14 10.81 -10.16
C PRO A 185 16.09 11.88 -10.46
N PHE A 186 15.31 12.28 -9.46
CA PHE A 186 14.43 13.43 -9.61
C PHE A 186 15.22 14.69 -10.01
N SER A 187 14.89 15.25 -11.15
CA SER A 187 15.65 16.30 -11.82
C SER A 187 14.76 17.20 -12.68
N ALA A 188 15.21 18.43 -12.91
CA ALA A 188 14.66 19.31 -13.93
C ALA A 188 15.32 19.14 -15.32
N SER A 189 16.33 18.26 -15.42
CA SER A 189 17.03 17.98 -16.67
C SER A 189 16.31 16.92 -17.50
N ALA A 190 15.94 17.26 -18.72
CA ALA A 190 15.36 16.29 -19.66
C ALA A 190 16.33 15.12 -19.99
N ALA A 191 17.63 15.31 -19.84
CA ALA A 191 18.64 14.27 -20.04
C ALA A 191 18.56 13.12 -19.01
N ASP A 192 17.87 13.35 -17.88
CA ASP A 192 17.61 12.33 -16.87
C ASP A 192 16.27 11.58 -17.06
N THR A 193 15.52 11.92 -18.11
CA THR A 193 14.26 11.23 -18.43
C THR A 193 14.52 9.77 -18.77
N ILE A 194 13.81 8.88 -18.08
CA ILE A 194 13.91 7.42 -18.27
C ILE A 194 12.60 6.78 -18.73
N ALA A 195 11.47 7.45 -18.50
CA ALA A 195 10.17 6.91 -18.86
C ALA A 195 9.13 8.03 -19.08
N THR A 196 8.04 7.71 -19.78
CA THR A 196 6.87 8.59 -19.91
C THR A 196 5.60 7.84 -19.49
N LEU A 197 4.68 8.51 -18.77
CA LEU A 197 3.43 7.92 -18.31
C LEU A 197 2.67 7.27 -19.48
N SER A 198 2.31 6.01 -19.33
CA SER A 198 1.56 5.26 -20.33
C SER A 198 0.11 5.04 -19.91
N SER A 199 -0.11 4.50 -18.69
CA SER A 199 -1.44 4.16 -18.20
C SER A 199 -1.45 4.11 -16.68
N PHE A 200 -2.61 4.32 -16.08
CA PHE A 200 -2.83 4.20 -14.63
C PHE A 200 -4.22 3.68 -14.32
N GLU A 201 -4.39 3.09 -13.15
CA GLU A 201 -5.71 2.83 -12.57
C GLU A 201 -6.20 4.09 -11.89
N PRO A 202 -7.36 4.64 -12.28
CA PRO A 202 -7.91 5.83 -11.63
C PRO A 202 -8.23 5.58 -10.16
N ILE A 203 -7.79 6.49 -9.28
CA ILE A 203 -8.21 6.51 -7.89
C ILE A 203 -9.55 7.23 -7.82
N LEU A 204 -10.55 6.51 -7.30
CA LEU A 204 -11.92 6.99 -7.17
C LEU A 204 -12.13 7.54 -5.76
N PHE A 205 -12.74 8.72 -5.67
CA PHE A 205 -13.05 9.40 -4.42
C PHE A 205 -14.55 9.43 -4.16
N PRO A 206 -14.99 9.49 -2.88
CA PRO A 206 -16.38 9.64 -2.53
C PRO A 206 -17.01 10.88 -3.20
N ALA A 207 -18.25 10.71 -3.65
CA ALA A 207 -19.09 11.78 -4.19
C ALA A 207 -20.51 11.61 -3.63
N PRO A 208 -21.38 12.63 -3.72
CA PRO A 208 -22.78 12.49 -3.31
C PRO A 208 -23.44 11.28 -3.96
N GLY A 209 -23.96 10.37 -3.13
CA GLY A 209 -24.59 9.13 -3.59
C GLY A 209 -23.63 8.02 -4.06
N SER A 210 -22.30 8.22 -3.97
CA SER A 210 -21.31 7.22 -4.40
C SER A 210 -20.19 7.07 -3.38
N GLN A 211 -19.93 5.82 -2.97
CA GLN A 211 -18.85 5.44 -2.07
C GLN A 211 -17.94 4.40 -2.75
N PRO A 212 -17.12 4.83 -3.72
CA PRO A 212 -16.33 3.90 -4.51
C PRO A 212 -15.29 3.18 -3.66
N ARG A 213 -14.96 1.97 -4.08
CA ARG A 213 -13.91 1.14 -3.48
C ARG A 213 -12.79 0.95 -4.49
N ASN A 214 -11.60 1.31 -4.10
CA ASN A 214 -10.38 1.09 -4.88
C ASN A 214 -9.76 -0.24 -4.47
N VAL A 215 -9.01 -0.85 -5.37
CA VAL A 215 -8.29 -2.11 -5.08
C VAL A 215 -6.78 -1.91 -5.22
N ILE A 216 -6.36 -1.09 -6.18
CA ILE A 216 -4.94 -0.81 -6.43
C ILE A 216 -4.70 0.70 -6.61
N ASP A 217 -3.54 1.13 -6.18
CA ASP A 217 -2.94 2.41 -6.54
C ASP A 217 -1.72 2.09 -7.41
N ALA A 218 -1.90 2.08 -8.73
CA ALA A 218 -0.88 1.61 -9.65
C ALA A 218 -0.89 2.38 -10.98
N ALA A 219 0.28 2.50 -11.59
CA ALA A 219 0.49 3.07 -12.92
C ALA A 219 1.72 2.46 -13.58
N ILE A 220 1.77 2.55 -14.92
CA ILE A 220 2.92 2.16 -15.72
C ILE A 220 3.38 3.33 -16.60
N ALA A 221 4.69 3.45 -16.76
CA ALA A 221 5.33 4.41 -17.66
C ALA A 221 6.24 3.68 -18.64
N VAL A 222 6.13 3.97 -19.95
CA VAL A 222 6.97 3.33 -20.97
C VAL A 222 8.41 3.85 -20.85
N VAL A 223 9.38 2.95 -20.81
CA VAL A 223 10.80 3.28 -20.79
C VAL A 223 11.20 3.92 -22.12
N THR A 224 11.86 5.07 -22.06
CA THR A 224 12.25 5.84 -23.28
C THR A 224 13.44 5.24 -24.00
N ASP A 225 14.39 4.65 -23.25
CA ASP A 225 15.57 3.98 -23.80
C ASP A 225 15.90 2.75 -22.95
N PRO A 226 15.63 1.54 -23.45
CA PRO A 226 15.92 0.28 -22.75
C PRO A 226 17.40 0.10 -22.38
N ALA A 227 18.34 0.72 -23.10
CA ALA A 227 19.77 0.64 -22.79
C ALA A 227 20.14 1.37 -21.49
N GLN A 228 19.31 2.30 -21.02
CA GLN A 228 19.53 3.04 -19.78
C GLN A 228 19.03 2.32 -18.53
N VAL A 229 18.36 1.18 -18.64
CA VAL A 229 17.78 0.45 -17.51
C VAL A 229 18.32 -0.98 -17.43
N VAL A 230 18.21 -1.61 -16.25
CA VAL A 230 18.55 -3.02 -16.06
C VAL A 230 17.39 -3.75 -15.40
N THR A 231 16.84 -4.71 -16.12
CA THR A 231 15.79 -5.61 -15.64
C THR A 231 16.36 -6.70 -14.71
N GLY A 232 15.50 -7.44 -14.01
CA GLY A 232 15.92 -8.51 -13.11
C GLY A 232 16.74 -8.06 -11.90
N ARG A 233 16.75 -6.76 -11.57
CA ARG A 233 17.52 -6.21 -10.46
C ARG A 233 16.76 -5.17 -9.65
N MET A 234 16.92 -5.30 -8.32
CA MET A 234 16.51 -4.29 -7.35
C MET A 234 17.75 -3.77 -6.62
N LEU A 235 17.87 -2.45 -6.48
CA LEU A 235 19.06 -1.87 -5.85
C LEU A 235 19.24 -2.42 -4.41
N ASN A 236 20.45 -2.91 -4.12
CA ASN A 236 20.86 -3.47 -2.82
C ASN A 236 20.06 -4.71 -2.37
N ILE A 237 19.24 -5.32 -3.21
CA ILE A 237 18.62 -6.62 -2.97
C ILE A 237 19.35 -7.69 -3.78
N LYS A 238 19.86 -8.72 -3.09
CA LYS A 238 20.68 -9.77 -3.72
C LYS A 238 19.88 -10.73 -4.60
N LYS A 239 18.62 -10.97 -4.24
CA LYS A 239 17.76 -11.94 -4.94
C LYS A 239 16.50 -11.26 -5.41
N TYR A 240 16.29 -11.26 -6.70
CA TYR A 240 15.06 -10.88 -7.36
C TYR A 240 14.70 -11.93 -8.40
N THR A 241 13.47 -12.38 -8.37
CA THR A 241 12.93 -13.38 -9.29
C THR A 241 11.61 -12.84 -9.86
N PRO A 242 11.46 -12.64 -11.17
CA PRO A 242 10.33 -11.91 -11.75
C PRO A 242 9.00 -12.70 -11.76
N GLN A 243 8.92 -13.81 -11.05
CA GLN A 243 7.69 -14.59 -10.89
C GLN A 243 6.85 -14.07 -9.73
N LEU A 244 5.61 -13.71 -9.99
CA LEU A 244 4.66 -13.25 -8.96
C LEU A 244 4.40 -14.34 -7.92
N MET A 245 4.13 -13.93 -6.69
CA MET A 245 3.77 -14.80 -5.57
C MET A 245 2.60 -14.19 -4.79
N ALA A 246 1.60 -15.01 -4.47
CA ALA A 246 0.46 -14.55 -3.69
C ALA A 246 0.88 -14.17 -2.26
N PRO A 247 0.42 -13.02 -1.74
CA PRO A 247 0.70 -12.60 -0.36
C PRO A 247 -0.01 -13.52 0.64
N ARG A 248 0.64 -13.75 1.80
CA ARG A 248 0.07 -14.51 2.92
C ARG A 248 0.45 -13.85 4.25
N PRO A 249 -0.44 -13.86 5.25
CA PRO A 249 -0.08 -13.41 6.60
C PRO A 249 1.11 -14.24 7.14
N GLY A 250 2.02 -13.58 7.86
CA GLY A 250 3.24 -14.20 8.38
C GLY A 250 4.42 -14.28 7.40
N MET A 251 4.21 -13.94 6.12
CA MET A 251 5.30 -13.90 5.14
C MET A 251 6.31 -12.82 5.49
N THR A 252 7.60 -13.19 5.58
CA THR A 252 8.68 -12.22 5.70
C THR A 252 8.98 -11.58 4.36
N VAL A 253 9.02 -10.26 4.35
CA VAL A 253 9.15 -9.47 3.12
C VAL A 253 10.30 -8.48 3.19
N THR A 254 10.76 -8.06 2.04
CA THR A 254 11.76 -7.00 1.86
C THR A 254 11.35 -6.07 0.73
N LYS A 255 11.80 -4.83 0.78
CA LYS A 255 11.66 -3.88 -0.33
C LYS A 255 12.91 -3.01 -0.46
N ALA A 256 13.11 -2.43 -1.63
CA ALA A 256 14.01 -1.33 -1.88
C ALA A 256 13.18 -0.08 -2.19
N GLY A 257 13.48 1.03 -1.55
CA GLY A 257 12.75 2.29 -1.76
C GLY A 257 13.61 3.52 -1.59
N ARG A 258 13.13 4.61 -2.15
CA ARG A 258 13.86 5.87 -2.24
C ARG A 258 14.23 6.44 -0.86
N THR A 259 13.32 6.34 0.12
CA THR A 259 13.46 7.05 1.40
C THR A 259 14.11 6.21 2.48
N THR A 260 13.78 4.93 2.58
CA THR A 260 14.33 4.07 3.65
C THR A 260 15.36 3.06 3.13
N GLY A 261 15.62 3.04 1.82
CA GLY A 261 16.51 2.04 1.23
C GLY A 261 15.92 0.64 1.32
N VAL A 262 16.75 -0.34 1.66
CA VAL A 262 16.30 -1.72 1.87
C VAL A 262 15.81 -1.89 3.30
N THR A 263 14.56 -2.33 3.43
CA THR A 263 13.93 -2.66 4.72
C THR A 263 13.36 -4.07 4.69
N ASN A 264 13.16 -4.64 5.89
CA ASN A 264 12.54 -5.95 6.07
C ASN A 264 11.34 -5.83 7.00
N GLY A 265 10.34 -6.68 6.77
CA GLY A 265 9.10 -6.68 7.53
C GLY A 265 8.35 -8.00 7.43
N MET A 266 7.12 -7.99 7.93
CA MET A 266 6.21 -9.12 7.90
C MET A 266 4.81 -8.68 7.45
N ILE A 267 4.18 -9.44 6.58
CA ILE A 267 2.77 -9.26 6.25
C ILE A 267 1.94 -9.64 7.48
N ARG A 268 1.19 -8.69 8.02
CA ARG A 268 0.33 -8.88 9.20
C ARG A 268 -1.07 -9.31 8.84
N ALA A 269 -1.65 -8.70 7.81
CA ALA A 269 -2.95 -9.10 7.30
C ALA A 269 -3.05 -8.90 5.80
N ILE A 270 -3.98 -9.63 5.19
CA ILE A 270 -4.35 -9.54 3.78
C ILE A 270 -5.88 -9.44 3.65
N ARG A 271 -6.36 -9.16 2.44
CA ARG A 271 -7.78 -8.97 2.15
C ARG A 271 -8.42 -7.92 3.06
N VAL A 272 -7.64 -6.93 3.49
CA VAL A 272 -8.14 -5.87 4.35
C VAL A 272 -9.07 -4.99 3.53
N ARG A 273 -10.36 -4.94 3.94
CA ARG A 273 -11.40 -4.15 3.30
C ARG A 273 -11.71 -2.93 4.15
N GLY A 274 -11.80 -1.76 3.53
CA GLY A 274 -12.18 -0.53 4.19
C GLY A 274 -11.01 0.38 4.61
N VAL A 275 -9.78 0.11 4.15
CA VAL A 275 -8.62 0.95 4.48
C VAL A 275 -8.78 2.34 3.89
N GLN A 276 -8.74 3.35 4.75
CA GLN A 276 -8.82 4.76 4.34
C GLN A 276 -7.44 5.34 4.12
N VAL A 277 -7.27 6.03 2.99
CA VAL A 277 -5.99 6.63 2.57
C VAL A 277 -6.20 8.08 2.20
N ASN A 278 -5.40 8.96 2.79
CA ASN A 278 -5.41 10.40 2.52
C ASN A 278 -4.41 10.74 1.40
N TYR A 279 -4.93 11.26 0.30
CA TYR A 279 -4.18 11.80 -0.85
C TYR A 279 -4.04 13.32 -0.83
N GLY A 280 -4.62 13.96 0.16
CA GLY A 280 -4.52 15.41 0.39
C GLY A 280 -3.46 15.77 1.43
N THR A 281 -3.66 16.91 2.07
CA THR A 281 -2.86 17.35 3.22
C THR A 281 -3.60 17.04 4.52
N ARG A 282 -2.94 17.26 5.67
CA ARG A 282 -3.62 17.16 6.98
C ARG A 282 -4.74 18.18 7.12
N GLN A 283 -4.55 19.39 6.58
CA GLN A 283 -5.54 20.47 6.62
C GLN A 283 -6.67 20.29 5.61
N ASN A 284 -6.38 19.69 4.46
CA ASN A 284 -7.34 19.43 3.40
C ASN A 284 -7.25 17.95 2.99
N PRO A 285 -7.82 17.03 3.78
CA PRO A 285 -7.77 15.61 3.48
C PRO A 285 -8.62 15.26 2.27
N ILE A 286 -8.10 14.39 1.42
CA ILE A 286 -8.80 13.80 0.27
C ILE A 286 -8.74 12.29 0.47
N ILE A 287 -9.81 11.71 1.00
CA ILE A 287 -9.84 10.32 1.43
C ILE A 287 -10.37 9.42 0.33
N ALA A 288 -9.63 8.37 0.01
CA ALA A 288 -10.10 7.24 -0.79
C ALA A 288 -10.12 5.98 0.07
N THR A 289 -11.07 5.08 -0.21
CA THR A 289 -11.17 3.80 0.52
C THR A 289 -10.71 2.66 -0.38
N PHE A 290 -9.89 1.77 0.20
CA PHE A 290 -9.31 0.61 -0.47
C PHE A 290 -9.82 -0.68 0.14
N ASP A 291 -10.11 -1.63 -0.75
CA ASP A 291 -10.40 -3.02 -0.41
C ASP A 291 -9.25 -3.91 -0.90
N ASN A 292 -9.17 -5.12 -0.36
CA ASN A 292 -8.13 -6.10 -0.66
C ASN A 292 -6.70 -5.62 -0.37
N ALA A 293 -6.56 -4.70 0.59
CA ALA A 293 -5.26 -4.20 1.00
C ALA A 293 -4.47 -5.23 1.82
N ILE A 294 -3.17 -5.00 1.90
CA ILE A 294 -2.19 -5.80 2.65
C ILE A 294 -1.56 -4.87 3.69
N THR A 295 -1.52 -5.29 4.96
CA THR A 295 -0.82 -4.55 6.01
C THR A 295 0.50 -5.21 6.37
N ILE A 296 1.54 -4.39 6.57
CA ILE A 296 2.91 -4.85 6.80
C ILE A 296 3.50 -4.02 7.94
N THR A 297 4.20 -4.68 8.86
CA THR A 297 5.01 -4.02 9.89
C THR A 297 6.49 -4.27 9.66
N GLY A 298 7.32 -3.30 10.03
CA GLY A 298 8.76 -3.45 9.97
C GLY A 298 9.31 -4.32 11.09
N ASN A 299 10.49 -4.88 10.88
CA ASN A 299 11.16 -5.72 11.88
C ASN A 299 11.82 -4.85 12.96
N GLY A 300 11.82 -5.36 14.21
CA GLY A 300 12.54 -4.74 15.32
C GLY A 300 12.00 -3.37 15.74
N GLY A 301 10.71 -3.10 15.53
CA GLY A 301 10.08 -1.80 15.84
C GLY A 301 10.45 -0.65 14.90
N LEU A 302 11.22 -0.92 13.86
CA LEU A 302 11.57 0.08 12.84
C LEU A 302 10.47 0.18 11.78
N PRO A 303 10.21 1.35 11.21
CA PRO A 303 9.28 1.50 10.08
C PRO A 303 9.70 0.64 8.88
N PHE A 304 8.74 -0.06 8.27
CA PHE A 304 8.99 -0.75 7.00
C PHE A 304 9.10 0.24 5.83
N SER A 305 8.34 1.33 5.88
CA SER A 305 8.37 2.39 4.88
C SER A 305 8.14 3.77 5.48
N ASN A 306 8.53 4.79 4.71
CA ASN A 306 8.29 6.20 5.01
C ASN A 306 7.84 6.93 3.72
N PRO A 307 7.29 8.16 3.82
CA PRO A 307 6.93 8.97 2.67
C PRO A 307 8.05 9.05 1.62
N GLY A 308 7.72 8.74 0.35
CA GLY A 308 8.66 8.62 -0.76
C GLY A 308 9.02 7.17 -1.13
N ASP A 309 8.75 6.19 -0.27
CA ASP A 309 8.88 4.77 -0.62
C ASP A 309 7.69 4.24 -1.46
N SER A 310 6.64 5.04 -1.62
CA SER A 310 5.50 4.76 -2.50
C SER A 310 5.97 4.34 -3.88
N GLY A 311 5.40 3.25 -4.40
CA GLY A 311 5.81 2.61 -5.65
C GLY A 311 6.83 1.50 -5.49
N SER A 312 7.40 1.30 -4.28
CA SER A 312 8.27 0.15 -4.02
C SER A 312 7.53 -1.16 -4.25
N VAL A 313 8.11 -2.05 -5.03
CA VAL A 313 7.66 -3.45 -5.09
C VAL A 313 8.21 -4.18 -3.86
N ILE A 314 7.31 -4.89 -3.19
CA ILE A 314 7.60 -5.70 -2.01
C ILE A 314 7.82 -7.14 -2.46
N LEU A 315 8.91 -7.74 -2.01
CA LEU A 315 9.34 -9.09 -2.37
C LEU A 315 9.21 -10.04 -1.19
N ASP A 316 8.84 -11.28 -1.45
CA ASP A 316 9.10 -12.37 -0.50
C ASP A 316 10.61 -12.47 -0.26
N LYS A 317 11.03 -12.36 1.00
CA LYS A 317 12.44 -12.28 1.35
C LYS A 317 13.21 -13.56 1.00
N ALA A 318 12.56 -14.71 1.08
CA ALA A 318 13.19 -16.01 0.84
C ALA A 318 13.40 -16.27 -0.65
N SER A 319 12.39 -16.02 -1.48
CA SER A 319 12.42 -16.33 -2.92
C SER A 319 12.83 -15.15 -3.81
N GLY A 320 12.68 -13.90 -3.34
CA GLY A 320 12.86 -12.68 -4.13
C GLY A 320 11.72 -12.41 -5.11
N ARG A 321 10.57 -13.07 -4.95
CA ARG A 321 9.41 -12.94 -5.83
C ARG A 321 8.54 -11.75 -5.42
N PRO A 322 8.03 -10.94 -6.38
CA PRO A 322 7.12 -9.85 -6.10
C PRO A 322 5.80 -10.34 -5.50
N VAL A 323 5.36 -9.71 -4.40
CA VAL A 323 4.11 -10.04 -3.68
C VAL A 323 3.16 -8.86 -3.57
N ALA A 324 3.67 -7.62 -3.45
CA ALA A 324 2.84 -6.44 -3.25
C ALA A 324 3.49 -5.16 -3.82
N LEU A 325 2.66 -4.12 -3.99
CA LEU A 325 3.06 -2.77 -4.38
C LEU A 325 2.67 -1.79 -3.26
N LEU A 326 3.66 -1.15 -2.65
CA LEU A 326 3.50 -0.22 -1.54
C LEU A 326 2.88 1.09 -2.01
N PHE A 327 1.85 1.59 -1.30
CA PHE A 327 1.21 2.86 -1.68
C PHE A 327 0.88 3.81 -0.52
N ALA A 328 0.81 3.34 0.74
CA ALA A 328 0.48 4.19 1.87
C ALA A 328 1.09 3.67 3.18
N GLY A 329 1.02 4.49 4.24
CA GLY A 329 1.43 4.12 5.59
C GLY A 329 1.18 5.23 6.60
N ASP A 330 1.38 4.92 7.89
CA ASP A 330 1.27 5.85 9.03
C ASP A 330 2.57 5.98 9.83
N GLY A 331 3.65 5.32 9.38
CA GLY A 331 4.94 5.23 10.07
C GLY A 331 5.10 3.97 10.93
N SER A 332 4.02 3.33 11.38
CA SER A 332 4.04 2.03 12.08
C SER A 332 3.60 0.89 11.16
N THR A 333 2.53 1.11 10.43
CA THR A 333 1.96 0.17 9.47
C THR A 333 2.14 0.68 8.05
N THR A 334 2.55 -0.19 7.17
CA THR A 334 2.63 0.03 5.73
C THR A 334 1.46 -0.66 5.05
N THR A 335 0.81 0.04 4.13
CA THR A 335 -0.30 -0.48 3.32
C THR A 335 0.16 -0.68 1.87
N ALA A 336 -0.18 -1.85 1.33
CA ALA A 336 0.17 -2.25 -0.03
C ALA A 336 -1.02 -2.90 -0.73
N CYS A 337 -1.01 -2.92 -2.06
CA CYS A 337 -1.93 -3.73 -2.86
C CYS A 337 -1.21 -4.95 -3.42
N ASP A 338 -1.97 -6.00 -3.77
CA ASP A 338 -1.43 -7.19 -4.44
C ASP A 338 -0.88 -6.80 -5.82
N VAL A 339 0.42 -7.01 -6.02
CA VAL A 339 1.09 -6.66 -7.28
C VAL A 339 0.57 -7.47 -8.47
N SER A 340 0.04 -8.67 -8.22
CA SER A 340 -0.55 -9.49 -9.28
C SER A 340 -1.81 -8.85 -9.88
N VAL A 341 -2.61 -8.17 -9.06
CA VAL A 341 -3.79 -7.41 -9.51
C VAL A 341 -3.37 -6.22 -10.37
N ALA A 342 -2.30 -5.49 -9.97
CA ALA A 342 -1.75 -4.40 -10.76
C ALA A 342 -1.20 -4.91 -12.11
N CYS A 343 -0.47 -6.02 -12.11
CA CYS A 343 0.05 -6.65 -13.32
C CYS A 343 -1.08 -7.11 -14.26
N ALA A 344 -2.11 -7.75 -13.73
CA ALA A 344 -3.28 -8.17 -14.51
C ALA A 344 -4.03 -6.97 -15.12
N ARG A 345 -4.20 -5.87 -14.34
CA ARG A 345 -4.87 -4.64 -14.79
C ARG A 345 -4.23 -4.02 -16.02
N PHE A 346 -2.91 -4.05 -16.11
CA PHE A 346 -2.16 -3.50 -17.25
C PHE A 346 -1.75 -4.55 -18.29
N ASN A 347 -2.10 -5.81 -18.07
CA ASN A 347 -1.65 -6.95 -18.88
C ASN A 347 -0.11 -6.97 -19.02
N VAL A 348 0.57 -6.91 -17.87
CA VAL A 348 2.04 -6.91 -17.80
C VAL A 348 2.57 -7.98 -16.84
N HIS A 349 3.83 -8.33 -16.99
CA HIS A 349 4.54 -9.22 -16.07
C HIS A 349 5.90 -8.62 -15.70
N PRO A 350 6.41 -8.85 -14.47
CA PRO A 350 7.74 -8.43 -14.05
C PRO A 350 8.83 -9.10 -14.89
N VAL A 351 9.94 -8.37 -15.11
CA VAL A 351 11.13 -8.85 -15.84
C VAL A 351 12.41 -8.55 -15.11
#